data_3a394d9e900bf2bcc0da3e17d97c1cac
#
_entry.id   3a394d9e900bf2bcc0da3e17d97c1cac
#
_cell.length_a   1.000
_cell.length_b   1.000
_cell.length_c   1.000
_cell.angle_alpha   90.00
_cell.angle_beta   90.00
_cell.angle_gamma   90.00
#
_symmetry.space_group_name_H-M   'P 1'
#
loop_
_entity.id
_entity.type
_entity.pdbx_description
1 polymer ?
#
loop_
_entity_poly.entity_id
_entity_poly.type
_entity_poly.pdbx_seq_one_letter_code
_entity_poly.pdbx_strand_id
1 'polypeptide(L)'
;MKKRRWRILLGLLIVLVIAAVAAAPWAFRNYVEGAPEPTLALPPGARPAGTDVNGSWTVQPGSQAGYRAEQKLLWQTVDVNGRTSDVTGHAEVTESRLVWAEFTVDVASIASAHHGRDDRFRGPDVMDTATYPTAQVTVSAPVDLTSVPDDGRAVEVEVPIHLTLHGVSRPASAHTTIARNGDRVDVAGAIPVRFYDYNVSPPKPFASLLAVQPVATIEFLVHLAKG
;
A
#
# COMPACT_ATOMS: atom_id res chain seq x y z
N MET A 1 -16.08 -43.35 -41.72
CA MET A 1 -15.08 -42.28 -41.74
C MET A 1 -15.54 -41.00 -41.00
N LYS A 2 -16.81 -40.55 -41.11
CA LYS A 2 -17.32 -39.32 -40.41
C LYS A 2 -17.22 -39.37 -38.87
N LYS A 3 -17.55 -40.49 -38.21
CA LYS A 3 -17.51 -40.63 -36.73
C LYS A 3 -16.08 -40.54 -36.15
N ARG A 4 -15.04 -40.98 -36.88
CA ARG A 4 -13.63 -40.90 -36.42
C ARG A 4 -13.11 -39.46 -36.51
N ARG A 5 -13.45 -38.73 -37.57
CA ARG A 5 -13.07 -37.30 -37.73
C ARG A 5 -13.74 -36.44 -36.66
N TRP A 6 -14.99 -36.74 -36.31
CA TRP A 6 -15.69 -35.98 -35.27
C TRP A 6 -15.09 -36.19 -33.86
N ARG A 7 -14.66 -37.43 -33.54
CA ARG A 7 -13.94 -37.72 -32.27
C ARG A 7 -12.59 -37.02 -32.20
N ILE A 8 -11.87 -36.91 -33.30
CA ILE A 8 -10.61 -36.18 -33.38
C ILE A 8 -10.86 -34.68 -33.19
N LEU A 9 -11.87 -34.09 -33.82
CA LEU A 9 -12.23 -32.68 -33.65
C LEU A 9 -12.69 -32.38 -32.24
N LEU A 10 -13.45 -33.26 -31.62
CA LEU A 10 -13.86 -33.11 -30.21
C LEU A 10 -12.65 -33.18 -29.27
N GLY A 11 -11.72 -34.10 -29.51
CA GLY A 11 -10.46 -34.19 -28.74
C GLY A 11 -9.61 -32.92 -28.85
N LEU A 12 -9.47 -32.39 -30.09
CA LEU A 12 -8.77 -31.13 -30.33
C LEU A 12 -9.44 -29.93 -29.63
N LEU A 13 -10.78 -29.89 -29.67
CA LEU A 13 -11.53 -28.82 -28.96
C LEU A 13 -11.32 -28.91 -27.46
N ILE A 14 -11.35 -30.10 -26.87
CA ILE A 14 -11.08 -30.28 -25.43
C ILE A 14 -9.66 -29.82 -25.07
N VAL A 15 -8.66 -30.19 -25.87
CA VAL A 15 -7.27 -29.76 -25.65
C VAL A 15 -7.13 -28.24 -25.75
N LEU A 16 -7.79 -27.61 -26.73
CA LEU A 16 -7.81 -26.16 -26.89
C LEU A 16 -8.47 -25.47 -25.70
N VAL A 17 -9.59 -25.97 -25.19
CA VAL A 17 -10.26 -25.44 -24.02
C VAL A 17 -9.38 -25.57 -22.77
N ILE A 18 -8.75 -26.72 -22.56
CA ILE A 18 -7.82 -26.95 -21.46
C ILE A 18 -6.63 -25.96 -21.54
N ALA A 19 -6.05 -25.80 -22.73
CA ALA A 19 -4.95 -24.87 -22.96
C ALA A 19 -5.38 -23.42 -22.72
N ALA A 20 -6.58 -23.03 -23.17
CA ALA A 20 -7.13 -21.70 -22.92
C ALA A 20 -7.36 -21.44 -21.42
N VAL A 21 -7.94 -22.41 -20.70
CA VAL A 21 -8.14 -22.31 -19.23
C VAL A 21 -6.80 -22.26 -18.50
N ALA A 22 -5.81 -23.03 -18.93
CA ALA A 22 -4.48 -23.03 -18.34
C ALA A 22 -3.72 -21.70 -18.60
N ALA A 23 -3.91 -21.12 -19.79
CA ALA A 23 -3.28 -19.85 -20.18
C ALA A 23 -4.02 -18.61 -19.65
N ALA A 24 -5.30 -18.73 -19.31
CA ALA A 24 -6.14 -17.60 -18.91
C ALA A 24 -5.57 -16.78 -17.74
N PRO A 25 -5.07 -17.37 -16.64
CA PRO A 25 -4.48 -16.60 -15.54
C PRO A 25 -3.21 -15.85 -15.95
N TRP A 26 -2.38 -16.46 -16.78
CA TRP A 26 -1.19 -15.83 -17.32
C TRP A 26 -1.56 -14.65 -18.24
N ALA A 27 -2.52 -14.85 -19.14
CA ALA A 27 -2.99 -13.80 -20.02
C ALA A 27 -3.66 -12.66 -19.25
N PHE A 28 -4.49 -12.98 -18.25
CA PHE A 28 -5.10 -11.98 -17.36
C PHE A 28 -4.03 -11.13 -16.66
N ARG A 29 -3.05 -11.76 -16.03
CA ARG A 29 -1.95 -11.07 -15.37
C ARG A 29 -1.18 -10.14 -16.29
N ASN A 30 -0.83 -10.58 -17.52
CA ASN A 30 0.06 -9.81 -18.39
C ASN A 30 -0.67 -8.78 -19.25
N TYR A 31 -1.95 -9.02 -19.60
CA TYR A 31 -2.71 -8.15 -20.52
C TYR A 31 -3.84 -7.37 -19.84
N VAL A 32 -4.30 -7.80 -18.68
CA VAL A 32 -5.39 -7.14 -17.96
C VAL A 32 -4.88 -6.46 -16.70
N GLU A 33 -4.21 -7.18 -15.79
CA GLU A 33 -3.73 -6.60 -14.52
C GLU A 33 -2.49 -5.72 -14.68
N GLY A 34 -1.59 -6.08 -15.58
CA GLY A 34 -0.28 -5.43 -15.69
C GLY A 34 0.67 -5.85 -14.55
N ALA A 35 1.88 -5.31 -14.57
CA ALA A 35 2.81 -5.49 -13.46
C ALA A 35 2.41 -4.56 -12.30
N PRO A 36 2.39 -5.05 -11.04
CA PRO A 36 2.15 -4.18 -9.90
C PRO A 36 3.27 -3.13 -9.82
N GLU A 37 2.92 -1.94 -9.35
CA GLU A 37 3.94 -0.91 -9.11
C GLU A 37 4.96 -1.38 -8.06
N PRO A 38 6.24 -0.99 -8.17
CA PRO A 38 7.23 -1.27 -7.14
C PRO A 38 6.77 -0.79 -5.77
N THR A 39 7.23 -1.41 -4.70
CA THR A 39 6.97 -0.94 -3.33
C THR A 39 7.49 0.48 -3.14
N LEU A 40 6.79 1.28 -2.32
CA LEU A 40 7.28 2.60 -1.93
C LEU A 40 8.55 2.44 -1.10
N ALA A 41 9.64 3.05 -1.55
CA ALA A 41 10.94 2.97 -0.92
C ALA A 41 11.65 4.34 -0.97
N LEU A 42 12.64 4.52 -0.12
CA LEU A 42 13.44 5.74 -0.15
C LEU A 42 14.13 5.93 -1.51
N PRO A 43 14.17 7.16 -2.02
CA PRO A 43 14.94 7.46 -3.22
C PRO A 43 16.44 7.20 -2.97
N PRO A 44 17.18 6.69 -3.96
CA PRO A 44 18.62 6.49 -3.82
C PRO A 44 19.38 7.81 -3.76
N GLY A 45 20.54 7.80 -3.09
CA GLY A 45 21.46 8.93 -3.11
C GLY A 45 21.09 10.07 -2.15
N ALA A 46 20.59 9.76 -0.96
CA ALA A 46 20.38 10.75 0.08
C ALA A 46 21.68 11.51 0.40
N ARG A 47 21.56 12.81 0.61
CA ARG A 47 22.67 13.71 0.94
C ARG A 47 22.80 13.83 2.46
N PRO A 48 24.01 14.12 2.97
CA PRO A 48 24.17 14.45 4.38
C PRO A 48 23.20 15.56 4.83
N ALA A 49 22.80 15.49 6.08
CA ALA A 49 21.83 16.43 6.67
C ALA A 49 22.39 17.86 6.66
N GLY A 50 21.58 18.78 6.19
CA GLY A 50 21.86 20.22 6.22
C GLY A 50 21.26 20.93 7.43
N THR A 51 20.38 20.25 8.19
CA THR A 51 19.67 20.85 9.32
C THR A 51 19.59 19.89 10.51
N ASP A 52 19.39 20.43 11.71
CA ASP A 52 19.09 19.63 12.91
C ASP A 52 17.79 18.85 12.76
N VAL A 53 17.74 17.66 13.35
CA VAL A 53 16.53 16.83 13.37
C VAL A 53 15.43 17.41 14.26
N ASN A 54 15.80 18.16 15.32
CA ASN A 54 14.84 18.77 16.26
C ASN A 54 14.00 19.87 15.60
N GLY A 55 12.74 19.96 15.98
CA GLY A 55 11.76 20.96 15.54
C GLY A 55 10.57 20.37 14.86
N SER A 56 9.78 21.24 14.25
CA SER A 56 8.54 20.91 13.56
C SER A 56 8.79 20.54 12.10
N TRP A 57 8.14 19.49 11.65
CA TRP A 57 8.29 18.95 10.31
C TRP A 57 6.91 18.82 9.64
N THR A 58 6.84 19.17 8.36
CA THR A 58 5.59 19.15 7.58
C THR A 58 5.78 18.33 6.31
N VAL A 59 4.74 17.58 5.95
CA VAL A 59 4.70 16.77 4.72
C VAL A 59 4.86 17.66 3.49
N GLN A 60 5.70 17.22 2.57
CA GLN A 60 6.03 17.93 1.34
C GLN A 60 5.44 17.21 0.12
N PRO A 61 5.25 17.94 -1.00
CA PRO A 61 4.88 17.36 -2.29
C PRO A 61 5.83 16.24 -2.72
N GLY A 62 5.26 15.22 -3.38
CA GLY A 62 5.96 13.99 -3.76
C GLY A 62 5.78 12.86 -2.75
N SER A 63 5.21 13.15 -1.57
CA SER A 63 4.79 12.12 -0.63
C SER A 63 3.66 11.27 -1.23
N GLN A 64 3.66 10.00 -0.90
CA GLN A 64 2.66 9.03 -1.36
C GLN A 64 2.29 8.06 -0.26
N ALA A 65 1.04 7.61 -0.29
CA ALA A 65 0.57 6.50 0.53
C ALA A 65 -0.38 5.62 -0.28
N GLY A 66 -0.54 4.38 0.16
CA GLY A 66 -1.46 3.48 -0.53
C GLY A 66 -1.54 2.11 0.13
N TYR A 67 -2.08 1.18 -0.60
CA TYR A 67 -2.20 -0.20 -0.14
C TYR A 67 -1.57 -1.16 -1.16
N ARG A 68 -1.13 -2.30 -0.64
CA ARG A 68 -0.77 -3.50 -1.40
C ARG A 68 -1.50 -4.68 -0.79
N ALA A 69 -2.17 -5.46 -1.63
CA ALA A 69 -2.89 -6.65 -1.21
C ALA A 69 -2.64 -7.79 -2.20
N GLU A 70 -2.70 -9.02 -1.70
CA GLU A 70 -2.64 -10.21 -2.55
C GLU A 70 -4.05 -10.61 -2.99
N GLN A 71 -4.19 -10.83 -4.29
CA GLN A 71 -5.39 -11.36 -4.90
C GLN A 71 -5.11 -12.75 -5.46
N LYS A 72 -5.90 -13.73 -5.07
CA LYS A 72 -5.88 -15.07 -5.68
C LYS A 72 -6.77 -15.09 -6.90
N LEU A 73 -6.19 -15.50 -8.02
CA LEU A 73 -6.90 -15.77 -9.28
C LEU A 73 -6.69 -17.24 -9.63
N LEU A 74 -7.69 -18.07 -9.39
CA LEU A 74 -7.58 -19.52 -9.55
C LEU A 74 -6.42 -20.08 -8.72
N TRP A 75 -5.35 -20.49 -9.36
CA TRP A 75 -4.13 -21.05 -8.75
C TRP A 75 -2.95 -20.06 -8.69
N GLN A 76 -3.14 -18.80 -9.11
CA GLN A 76 -2.10 -17.76 -9.07
C GLN A 76 -2.42 -16.71 -8.01
N THR A 77 -1.37 -16.20 -7.39
CA THR A 77 -1.44 -15.02 -6.53
C THR A 77 -0.88 -13.83 -7.30
N VAL A 78 -1.58 -12.71 -7.27
CA VAL A 78 -1.22 -11.46 -7.94
C VAL A 78 -1.27 -10.34 -6.91
N ASP A 79 -0.24 -9.53 -6.87
CA ASP A 79 -0.25 -8.30 -6.09
C ASP A 79 -1.08 -7.23 -6.78
N VAL A 80 -1.92 -6.58 -6.01
CA VAL A 80 -2.69 -5.41 -6.43
C VAL A 80 -2.38 -4.26 -5.50
N ASN A 81 -2.23 -3.08 -6.07
CA ASN A 81 -1.93 -1.86 -5.32
C ASN A 81 -2.76 -0.68 -5.80
N GLY A 82 -2.94 0.29 -4.92
CA GLY A 82 -3.49 1.60 -5.23
C GLY A 82 -2.78 2.65 -4.40
N ARG A 83 -2.60 3.86 -4.95
CA ARG A 83 -1.84 4.96 -4.34
C ARG A 83 -2.51 6.28 -4.48
N THR A 84 -2.13 7.20 -3.59
CA THR A 84 -2.45 8.62 -3.68
C THR A 84 -1.24 9.47 -3.30
N SER A 85 -1.20 10.70 -3.80
CA SER A 85 -0.28 11.74 -3.34
C SER A 85 -0.97 12.74 -2.41
N ASP A 86 -2.24 12.55 -2.10
CA ASP A 86 -2.99 13.41 -1.19
C ASP A 86 -2.74 12.98 0.25
N VAL A 87 -1.53 13.31 0.70
CA VAL A 87 -1.00 13.03 2.04
C VAL A 87 -0.63 14.34 2.69
N THR A 88 -1.13 14.57 3.89
CA THR A 88 -0.79 15.73 4.73
C THR A 88 -0.36 15.27 6.11
N GLY A 89 0.33 16.12 6.85
CA GLY A 89 0.70 15.80 8.21
C GLY A 89 1.85 16.61 8.75
N HIS A 90 2.08 16.44 10.03
CA HIS A 90 3.10 17.14 10.82
C HIS A 90 3.77 16.16 11.77
N ALA A 91 5.00 16.46 12.14
CA ALA A 91 5.74 15.74 13.16
C ALA A 91 6.56 16.72 14.00
N GLU A 92 6.75 16.41 15.27
CA GLU A 92 7.54 17.18 16.22
C GLU A 92 8.64 16.31 16.80
N VAL A 93 9.87 16.80 16.70
CA VAL A 93 11.06 16.14 17.24
C VAL A 93 11.71 17.05 18.28
N THR A 94 11.89 16.52 19.49
CA THR A 94 12.54 17.21 20.61
C THR A 94 13.59 16.28 21.20
N GLU A 95 14.81 16.80 21.43
CA GLU A 95 15.93 16.03 22.00
C GLU A 95 16.20 14.72 21.25
N SER A 96 16.16 14.80 19.91
CA SER A 96 16.30 13.65 19.00
C SER A 96 15.26 12.53 19.22
N ARG A 97 14.08 12.89 19.75
CA ARG A 97 12.95 11.99 19.91
C ARG A 97 11.75 12.51 19.15
N LEU A 98 11.15 11.66 18.35
CA LEU A 98 9.84 11.93 17.76
C LEU A 98 8.82 11.87 18.89
N VAL A 99 8.31 13.02 19.32
CA VAL A 99 7.39 13.13 20.46
C VAL A 99 5.94 13.15 20.02
N TRP A 100 5.69 13.58 18.79
CA TRP A 100 4.36 13.62 18.22
C TRP A 100 4.43 13.56 16.69
N ALA A 101 3.48 12.88 16.06
CA ALA A 101 3.22 13.01 14.63
C ALA A 101 1.78 12.60 14.33
N GLU A 102 1.22 13.27 13.33
CA GLU A 102 -0.09 12.98 12.78
C GLU A 102 -0.04 13.13 11.26
N PHE A 103 -0.54 12.10 10.57
CA PHE A 103 -0.63 12.06 9.10
C PHE A 103 -2.05 11.71 8.70
N THR A 104 -2.54 12.38 7.67
CA THR A 104 -3.85 12.14 7.07
C THR A 104 -3.67 11.83 5.59
N VAL A 105 -4.33 10.78 5.15
CA VAL A 105 -4.35 10.32 3.76
C VAL A 105 -5.78 10.39 3.24
N ASP A 106 -5.99 11.03 2.09
CA ASP A 106 -7.27 10.99 1.39
C ASP A 106 -7.45 9.61 0.73
N VAL A 107 -8.27 8.77 1.36
CA VAL A 107 -8.56 7.41 0.88
C VAL A 107 -9.43 7.45 -0.38
N ALA A 108 -10.26 8.50 -0.54
CA ALA A 108 -11.12 8.64 -1.71
C ALA A 108 -10.33 8.93 -2.98
N SER A 109 -9.14 9.50 -2.87
CA SER A 109 -8.25 9.81 -4.00
C SER A 109 -7.36 8.63 -4.42
N ILE A 110 -7.35 7.53 -3.66
CA ILE A 110 -6.55 6.36 -4.01
C ILE A 110 -6.99 5.80 -5.36
N ALA A 111 -6.03 5.65 -6.25
CA ALA A 111 -6.22 5.10 -7.59
C ALA A 111 -5.25 3.92 -7.86
N SER A 112 -5.71 2.98 -8.66
CA SER A 112 -4.92 1.87 -9.17
C SER A 112 -4.90 1.90 -10.70
N ALA A 113 -4.25 0.93 -11.33
CA ALA A 113 -4.28 0.79 -12.80
C ALA A 113 -5.70 0.47 -13.36
N HIS A 114 -6.70 0.21 -12.49
CA HIS A 114 -8.02 -0.27 -12.90
C HIS A 114 -9.15 0.51 -12.24
N HIS A 115 -9.83 1.36 -12.99
CA HIS A 115 -10.97 2.16 -12.51
C HIS A 115 -12.08 1.34 -11.85
N GLY A 116 -12.41 0.17 -12.39
CA GLY A 116 -13.43 -0.70 -11.79
C GLY A 116 -13.04 -1.31 -10.44
N ARG A 117 -11.74 -1.39 -10.14
CA ARG A 117 -11.23 -1.74 -8.81
C ARG A 117 -11.37 -0.55 -7.87
N ASP A 118 -11.01 0.64 -8.35
CA ASP A 118 -11.07 1.88 -7.58
C ASP A 118 -12.51 2.21 -7.16
N ASP A 119 -13.48 2.02 -8.05
CA ASP A 119 -14.89 2.22 -7.74
C ASP A 119 -15.39 1.25 -6.65
N ARG A 120 -14.97 -0.03 -6.72
CA ARG A 120 -15.29 -0.98 -5.64
C ARG A 120 -14.58 -0.66 -4.34
N PHE A 121 -13.32 -0.27 -4.42
CA PHE A 121 -12.53 0.12 -3.24
C PHE A 121 -13.21 1.27 -2.49
N ARG A 122 -13.67 2.29 -3.22
CA ARG A 122 -14.40 3.44 -2.65
C ARG A 122 -15.82 3.12 -2.18
N GLY A 123 -16.38 2.03 -2.66
CA GLY A 123 -17.78 1.66 -2.40
C GLY A 123 -18.07 1.32 -0.94
N PRO A 124 -19.40 1.31 -0.58
CA PRO A 124 -19.84 1.11 0.80
C PRO A 124 -19.51 -0.28 1.36
N ASP A 125 -19.30 -1.27 0.49
CA ASP A 125 -18.97 -2.63 0.91
C ASP A 125 -17.49 -2.81 1.28
N VAL A 126 -16.61 -1.84 0.97
CA VAL A 126 -15.17 -1.92 1.23
C VAL A 126 -14.70 -0.77 2.10
N MET A 127 -14.41 0.39 1.52
CA MET A 127 -13.86 1.53 2.29
C MET A 127 -14.90 2.59 2.63
N ASP A 128 -16.07 2.56 2.01
CA ASP A 128 -17.14 3.56 2.21
C ASP A 128 -16.60 4.99 2.30
N THR A 129 -15.86 5.40 1.28
CA THR A 129 -15.15 6.68 1.30
C THR A 129 -16.09 7.89 1.33
N ALA A 130 -17.40 7.69 1.06
CA ALA A 130 -18.41 8.72 1.26
C ALA A 130 -18.63 9.03 2.75
N THR A 131 -18.50 8.03 3.62
CA THR A 131 -18.62 8.16 5.09
C THR A 131 -17.25 8.33 5.75
N TYR A 132 -16.23 7.63 5.25
CA TYR A 132 -14.88 7.60 5.81
C TYR A 132 -13.83 8.00 4.75
N PRO A 133 -13.76 9.29 4.36
CA PRO A 133 -12.93 9.73 3.25
C PRO A 133 -11.43 9.65 3.55
N THR A 134 -11.03 9.61 4.82
CA THR A 134 -9.62 9.69 5.22
C THR A 134 -9.20 8.53 6.11
N ALA A 135 -7.91 8.21 6.04
CA ALA A 135 -7.19 7.41 7.04
C ALA A 135 -6.24 8.31 7.81
N GLN A 136 -6.03 8.00 9.11
CA GLN A 136 -5.15 8.77 9.98
C GLN A 136 -4.15 7.86 10.67
N VAL A 137 -2.93 8.36 10.82
CA VAL A 137 -1.86 7.72 11.58
C VAL A 137 -1.36 8.71 12.61
N THR A 138 -1.38 8.34 13.89
CA THR A 138 -0.78 9.12 14.98
C THR A 138 0.27 8.29 15.70
N VAL A 139 1.39 8.91 16.07
CA VAL A 139 2.39 8.26 16.91
C VAL A 139 1.83 8.10 18.32
N SER A 140 1.91 6.88 18.85
CA SER A 140 1.30 6.54 20.15
C SER A 140 2.26 6.64 21.35
N ALA A 141 3.57 6.65 21.10
CA ALA A 141 4.61 6.82 22.11
C ALA A 141 5.87 7.47 21.50
N PRO A 142 6.65 8.23 22.27
CA PRO A 142 7.88 8.84 21.76
C PRO A 142 8.88 7.79 21.25
N VAL A 143 9.51 8.09 20.09
CA VAL A 143 10.47 7.21 19.42
C VAL A 143 11.86 7.85 19.44
N ASP A 144 12.87 7.11 19.85
CA ASP A 144 14.26 7.54 19.83
C ASP A 144 14.80 7.54 18.38
N LEU A 145 15.29 8.70 17.93
CA LEU A 145 15.87 8.90 16.61
C LEU A 145 17.40 9.09 16.65
N THR A 146 18.05 8.88 17.79
CA THR A 146 19.52 9.04 17.92
C THR A 146 20.30 8.10 17.01
N SER A 147 19.70 6.98 16.61
CA SER A 147 20.27 6.02 15.66
C SER A 147 20.22 6.51 14.20
N VAL A 148 19.43 7.54 13.89
CA VAL A 148 19.30 8.07 12.52
C VAL A 148 20.47 9.01 12.24
N PRO A 149 21.46 8.61 11.42
CA PRO A 149 22.67 9.40 11.23
C PRO A 149 22.42 10.62 10.35
N ASP A 150 23.36 11.55 10.41
CA ASP A 150 23.33 12.78 9.62
C ASP A 150 24.05 12.65 8.25
N ASP A 151 24.63 11.51 7.96
CA ASP A 151 25.38 11.25 6.72
C ASP A 151 24.50 10.80 5.53
N GLY A 152 23.18 10.74 5.70
CA GLY A 152 22.21 10.32 4.69
C GLY A 152 21.99 8.81 4.60
N ARG A 153 22.64 8.00 5.45
CA ARG A 153 22.35 6.56 5.51
C ARG A 153 20.96 6.31 6.07
N ALA A 154 20.26 5.38 5.45
CA ALA A 154 18.97 4.93 5.89
C ALA A 154 19.07 3.97 7.09
N VAL A 155 18.17 4.11 8.05
CA VAL A 155 18.06 3.26 9.24
C VAL A 155 16.63 2.79 9.40
N GLU A 156 16.46 1.52 9.76
CA GLU A 156 15.16 0.94 10.10
C GLU A 156 14.77 1.34 11.52
N VAL A 157 13.54 1.84 11.66
CA VAL A 157 12.97 2.26 12.93
C VAL A 157 11.54 1.74 13.01
N GLU A 158 11.20 1.08 14.11
CA GLU A 158 9.84 0.67 14.39
C GLU A 158 9.11 1.78 15.15
N VAL A 159 7.99 2.25 14.61
CA VAL A 159 7.22 3.36 15.18
C VAL A 159 5.88 2.85 15.68
N PRO A 160 5.61 2.90 17.00
CA PRO A 160 4.31 2.56 17.55
C PRO A 160 3.29 3.65 17.19
N ILE A 161 2.15 3.23 16.63
CA ILE A 161 1.13 4.14 16.11
C ILE A 161 -0.27 3.74 16.56
N HIS A 162 -1.20 4.68 16.44
CA HIS A 162 -2.61 4.37 16.23
C HIS A 162 -2.96 4.61 14.76
N LEU A 163 -3.50 3.59 14.13
CA LEU A 163 -4.05 3.68 12.78
C LEU A 163 -5.57 3.78 12.88
N THR A 164 -6.13 4.83 12.31
CA THR A 164 -7.57 5.00 12.12
C THR A 164 -7.89 4.75 10.66
N LEU A 165 -8.68 3.73 10.40
CA LEU A 165 -9.11 3.31 9.07
C LEU A 165 -10.58 2.93 9.12
N HIS A 166 -11.39 3.37 8.13
CA HIS A 166 -12.81 3.06 8.07
C HIS A 166 -13.56 3.33 9.39
N GLY A 167 -13.24 4.47 10.05
CA GLY A 167 -13.81 4.89 11.33
C GLY A 167 -13.35 4.11 12.58
N VAL A 168 -12.47 3.12 12.43
CA VAL A 168 -11.96 2.30 13.54
C VAL A 168 -10.50 2.67 13.82
N SER A 169 -10.19 3.02 15.07
CA SER A 169 -8.82 3.29 15.53
C SER A 169 -8.26 2.10 16.30
N ARG A 170 -7.03 1.67 15.93
CA ARG A 170 -6.34 0.55 16.59
C ARG A 170 -4.85 0.82 16.74
N PRO A 171 -4.23 0.29 17.81
CA PRO A 171 -2.78 0.28 17.92
C PRO A 171 -2.19 -0.62 16.83
N ALA A 172 -1.09 -0.16 16.24
CA ALA A 172 -0.33 -0.87 15.22
C ALA A 172 1.15 -0.49 15.32
N SER A 173 1.99 -1.13 14.54
CA SER A 173 3.40 -0.78 14.38
C SER A 173 3.70 -0.47 12.93
N ALA A 174 4.37 0.65 12.68
CA ALA A 174 4.89 0.99 11.37
C ALA A 174 6.37 0.60 11.29
N HIS A 175 6.69 -0.31 10.38
CA HIS A 175 8.07 -0.62 10.03
C HIS A 175 8.56 0.43 9.05
N THR A 176 9.46 1.29 9.50
CA THR A 176 9.92 2.45 8.73
C THR A 176 11.39 2.36 8.42
N THR A 177 11.78 2.91 7.28
CA THR A 177 13.16 3.23 6.92
C THR A 177 13.26 4.74 6.81
N ILE A 178 14.14 5.35 7.58
CA ILE A 178 14.30 6.80 7.72
C ILE A 178 15.68 7.20 7.22
N ALA A 179 15.75 8.24 6.40
CA ALA A 179 17.00 8.88 6.00
C ALA A 179 16.89 10.40 6.07
N ARG A 180 17.92 11.05 6.60
CA ARG A 180 18.07 12.49 6.48
C ARG A 180 18.63 12.79 5.09
N ASN A 181 18.08 13.78 4.39
CA ASN A 181 18.43 14.08 3.00
C ASN A 181 18.48 15.59 2.76
N GLY A 182 19.65 16.20 3.04
CA GLY A 182 19.83 17.65 3.03
C GLY A 182 18.92 18.30 4.08
N ASP A 183 18.03 19.20 3.66
CA ASP A 183 17.09 19.90 4.54
C ASP A 183 15.76 19.12 4.74
N ARG A 184 15.69 17.87 4.31
CA ARG A 184 14.53 16.99 4.44
C ARG A 184 14.83 15.75 5.25
N VAL A 185 13.76 15.12 5.70
CA VAL A 185 13.75 13.74 6.18
C VAL A 185 12.83 12.95 5.28
N ASP A 186 13.34 11.86 4.71
CA ASP A 186 12.58 10.95 3.90
C ASP A 186 12.26 9.69 4.72
N VAL A 187 10.99 9.30 4.75
CA VAL A 187 10.50 8.15 5.51
C VAL A 187 9.71 7.25 4.58
N ALA A 188 10.16 6.04 4.36
CA ALA A 188 9.38 5.01 3.69
C ALA A 188 9.01 3.92 4.69
N GLY A 189 7.86 3.27 4.51
CA GLY A 189 7.49 2.22 5.43
C GLY A 189 6.25 1.44 5.05
N ALA A 190 5.95 0.50 5.94
CA ALA A 190 4.86 -0.45 5.79
C ALA A 190 4.13 -0.68 7.12
N ILE A 191 2.81 -0.77 7.05
CA ILE A 191 1.94 -1.11 8.18
C ILE A 191 1.11 -2.32 7.76
N PRO A 192 1.35 -3.52 8.34
CA PRO A 192 0.52 -4.67 8.08
C PRO A 192 -0.87 -4.48 8.72
N VAL A 193 -1.93 -4.74 7.95
CA VAL A 193 -3.31 -4.58 8.41
C VAL A 193 -4.13 -5.81 8.10
N ARG A 194 -5.05 -6.16 9.01
CA ARG A 194 -6.11 -7.15 8.77
C ARG A 194 -7.40 -6.41 8.52
N PHE A 195 -8.04 -6.64 7.39
CA PHE A 195 -9.25 -5.93 7.01
C PHE A 195 -10.36 -5.99 8.06
N TYR A 196 -10.58 -7.16 8.65
CA TYR A 196 -11.63 -7.35 9.66
C TYR A 196 -11.40 -6.56 10.96
N ASP A 197 -10.16 -6.20 11.27
CA ASP A 197 -9.85 -5.38 12.45
C ASP A 197 -10.39 -3.94 12.31
N TYR A 198 -10.64 -3.52 11.07
CA TYR A 198 -11.15 -2.19 10.72
C TYR A 198 -12.55 -2.22 10.10
N ASN A 199 -13.32 -3.30 10.33
CA ASN A 199 -14.65 -3.49 9.76
C ASN A 199 -14.68 -3.43 8.21
N VAL A 200 -13.56 -3.67 7.56
CA VAL A 200 -13.46 -3.74 6.10
C VAL A 200 -13.66 -5.19 5.65
N SER A 201 -14.59 -5.38 4.74
CA SER A 201 -14.81 -6.69 4.11
C SER A 201 -14.04 -6.76 2.79
N PRO A 202 -13.08 -7.69 2.63
CA PRO A 202 -12.38 -7.80 1.35
C PRO A 202 -13.39 -8.12 0.23
N PRO A 203 -13.27 -7.46 -0.93
CA PRO A 203 -14.19 -7.68 -2.04
C PRO A 203 -14.12 -9.14 -2.51
N LYS A 204 -15.27 -9.73 -2.78
CA LYS A 204 -15.44 -11.10 -3.29
C LYS A 204 -15.95 -11.05 -4.74
N PRO A 205 -15.17 -10.56 -5.71
CA PRO A 205 -15.60 -10.57 -7.10
C PRO A 205 -15.59 -12.03 -7.58
N PHE A 206 -16.71 -12.52 -8.07
CA PHE A 206 -16.84 -13.88 -8.62
C PHE A 206 -16.56 -15.05 -7.63
N ALA A 207 -17.13 -14.97 -6.46
CA ALA A 207 -17.40 -15.99 -5.43
C ALA A 207 -16.32 -17.06 -5.11
N SER A 208 -15.63 -17.66 -6.05
CA SER A 208 -14.65 -18.74 -5.81
C SER A 208 -13.41 -18.68 -6.70
N LEU A 209 -13.43 -17.85 -7.74
CA LEU A 209 -12.35 -17.75 -8.71
C LEU A 209 -11.38 -16.59 -8.40
N LEU A 210 -11.85 -15.58 -7.67
CA LEU A 210 -11.08 -14.41 -7.26
C LEU A 210 -11.33 -14.17 -5.77
N ALA A 211 -10.28 -14.11 -4.98
CA ALA A 211 -10.36 -13.76 -3.56
C ALA A 211 -9.20 -12.83 -3.19
N VAL A 212 -9.51 -11.72 -2.54
CA VAL A 212 -8.50 -10.87 -1.90
C VAL A 212 -8.17 -11.50 -0.55
N GLN A 213 -6.88 -11.56 -0.21
CA GLN A 213 -6.44 -12.03 1.10
C GLN A 213 -6.98 -11.11 2.20
N PRO A 214 -7.27 -11.63 3.40
CA PRO A 214 -7.80 -10.82 4.50
C PRO A 214 -6.76 -9.87 5.12
N VAL A 215 -5.54 -9.88 4.60
CA VAL A 215 -4.41 -9.06 5.05
C VAL A 215 -3.94 -8.20 3.89
N ALA A 216 -3.62 -6.95 4.18
CA ALA A 216 -2.97 -6.03 3.26
C ALA A 216 -1.82 -5.31 3.97
N THR A 217 -1.01 -4.63 3.20
CA THR A 217 0.03 -3.73 3.68
C THR A 217 -0.34 -2.32 3.25
N ILE A 218 -0.42 -1.40 4.19
CA ILE A 218 -0.38 0.03 3.88
C ILE A 218 1.09 0.37 3.65
N GLU A 219 1.41 0.93 2.50
CA GLU A 219 2.76 1.39 2.15
C GLU A 219 2.76 2.91 2.03
N PHE A 220 3.87 3.55 2.39
CA PHE A 220 4.02 4.99 2.30
C PHE A 220 5.46 5.41 2.03
N LEU A 221 5.59 6.56 1.39
CA LEU A 221 6.81 7.34 1.25
C LEU A 221 6.45 8.79 1.58
N VAL A 222 7.05 9.33 2.63
CA VAL A 222 6.78 10.69 3.11
C VAL A 222 8.06 11.49 3.09
N HIS A 223 7.99 12.65 2.46
CA HIS A 223 9.02 13.66 2.46
C HIS A 223 8.64 14.74 3.47
N LEU A 224 9.51 15.00 4.43
CA LEU A 224 9.29 15.98 5.47
C LEU A 224 10.31 17.12 5.35
N ALA A 225 9.86 18.36 5.46
CA ALA A 225 10.73 19.51 5.61
C ALA A 225 10.35 20.31 6.84
N LYS A 226 11.27 21.11 7.37
CA LYS A 226 10.98 22.01 8.48
C LYS A 226 9.88 22.99 8.11
N GLY A 227 8.87 23.10 9.01
CA GLY A 227 7.77 24.05 8.91
C GLY A 227 8.17 25.45 9.39
#